data_4a6737ae37981a215bd716a122bc2b07
#
_entry.id   4a6737ae37981a215bd716a122bc2b07
#
_cell.length_a   1.000
_cell.length_b   1.000
_cell.length_c   1.000
_cell.angle_alpha   90.00
_cell.angle_beta   90.00
_cell.angle_gamma   90.00
#
_symmetry.space_group_name_H-M   'P 1'
#
loop_
_entity.id
_entity.type
_entity.pdbx_description
1 polymer ?
#
loop_
_entity_poly.entity_id
_entity_poly.type
_entity_poly.pdbx_seq_one_letter_code
_entity_poly.pdbx_strand_id
1 'polypeptide(L)'
;MNVVSLSWMRATMRAIALAALTALTAGAMAVAHAQSASPKASDMETQTAVADYNAGNLTSALAEFRKAAERGSRLAEFNYAMMLLNGEGGPVNVDEGKKWLRKAADANMSHAQYVYGKMYDDGEFVGRDPAEAHRWFLKAAQQGHTQAELALANQFLDGRGTARDNQQAFLWYKKAAEGGDMTAQYVTGSFYERGGDGVTQNLNVARAYYAAAAAQGDPAARLKYQQLSTQLRESHEAKPQ
;
A
#
# COMPACT_ATOMS: atom_id res chain seq x y z
N MET A 1 23.95 8.48 -1.24
CA MET A 1 22.75 7.72 -1.68
C MET A 1 22.51 6.61 -0.66
N ASN A 2 21.41 6.68 0.09
CA ASN A 2 21.13 5.78 1.21
C ASN A 2 20.72 4.40 0.69
N VAL A 3 21.50 3.39 1.03
CA VAL A 3 21.28 1.96 0.68
C VAL A 3 19.91 1.44 1.22
N VAL A 4 19.33 2.14 2.19
CA VAL A 4 18.05 1.80 2.82
C VAL A 4 16.85 2.12 1.92
N SER A 5 16.93 3.15 1.06
CA SER A 5 15.81 3.57 0.19
C SER A 5 15.57 2.61 -0.99
N LEU A 6 16.62 2.00 -1.51
CA LEU A 6 16.52 1.00 -2.60
C LEU A 6 15.93 -0.35 -2.15
N SER A 7 15.97 -0.67 -0.85
CA SER A 7 15.52 -1.97 -0.35
C SER A 7 13.99 -2.10 -0.32
N TRP A 8 13.25 -1.03 -0.02
CA TRP A 8 11.79 -1.08 -0.01
C TRP A 8 11.19 -1.14 -1.43
N MET A 9 11.81 -0.45 -2.41
CA MET A 9 11.40 -0.55 -3.81
C MET A 9 11.53 -1.99 -4.33
N ARG A 10 12.64 -2.67 -4.02
CA ARG A 10 12.84 -4.08 -4.37
C ARG A 10 11.84 -5.01 -3.67
N ALA A 11 11.52 -4.73 -2.41
CA ALA A 11 10.51 -5.50 -1.67
C ALA A 11 9.11 -5.30 -2.27
N THR A 12 8.78 -4.08 -2.69
CA THR A 12 7.50 -3.73 -3.31
C THR A 12 7.32 -4.42 -4.66
N MET A 13 8.37 -4.48 -5.51
CA MET A 13 8.32 -5.19 -6.79
C MET A 13 8.06 -6.69 -6.62
N ARG A 14 8.74 -7.34 -5.69
CA ARG A 14 8.53 -8.78 -5.41
C ARG A 14 7.14 -9.06 -4.87
N ALA A 15 6.60 -8.19 -4.01
CA ALA A 15 5.25 -8.34 -3.48
C ALA A 15 4.16 -8.13 -4.55
N ILE A 16 4.36 -7.18 -5.48
CA ILE A 16 3.41 -6.89 -6.56
C ILE A 16 3.43 -7.99 -7.63
N ALA A 17 4.59 -8.51 -7.99
CA ALA A 17 4.71 -9.64 -8.89
C ALA A 17 3.99 -10.87 -8.33
N LEU A 18 4.10 -11.14 -7.03
CA LEU A 18 3.37 -12.23 -6.34
C LEU A 18 1.86 -11.96 -6.27
N ALA A 19 1.43 -10.72 -5.96
CA ALA A 19 0.02 -10.35 -5.86
C ALA A 19 -0.69 -10.40 -7.22
N ALA A 20 -0.02 -10.04 -8.31
CA ALA A 20 -0.58 -10.14 -9.65
C ALA A 20 -0.82 -11.61 -10.07
N LEU A 21 0.04 -12.53 -9.62
CA LEU A 21 -0.12 -13.97 -9.89
C LEU A 21 -1.28 -14.59 -9.10
N THR A 22 -1.48 -14.17 -7.83
CA THR A 22 -2.58 -14.68 -6.99
C THR A 22 -3.94 -14.10 -7.39
N ALA A 23 -4.00 -12.86 -7.87
CA ALA A 23 -5.24 -12.27 -8.38
C ALA A 23 -5.73 -12.94 -9.67
N LEU A 24 -4.82 -13.42 -10.53
CA LEU A 24 -5.22 -14.18 -11.74
C LEU A 24 -5.80 -15.57 -11.41
N THR A 25 -5.34 -16.22 -10.33
CA THR A 25 -5.85 -17.56 -9.95
C THR A 25 -7.16 -17.50 -9.16
N ALA A 26 -7.40 -16.46 -8.36
CA ALA A 26 -8.66 -16.27 -7.62
C ALA A 26 -9.80 -15.75 -8.49
N GLY A 27 -9.52 -14.99 -9.55
CA GLY A 27 -10.51 -14.49 -10.51
C GLY A 27 -11.04 -15.56 -11.47
N ALA A 28 -10.34 -16.68 -11.65
CA ALA A 28 -10.71 -17.73 -12.60
C ALA A 28 -11.93 -18.57 -12.17
N MET A 29 -12.32 -18.55 -10.90
CA MET A 29 -13.49 -19.30 -10.42
C MET A 29 -14.80 -18.50 -10.33
N ALA A 30 -14.77 -17.19 -10.47
CA ALA A 30 -15.94 -16.33 -10.29
C ALA A 30 -16.57 -15.78 -11.60
N VAL A 31 -15.98 -16.05 -12.77
CA VAL A 31 -16.46 -15.49 -14.06
C VAL A 31 -16.69 -16.59 -15.10
N ALA A 32 -17.61 -17.50 -14.82
CA ALA A 32 -18.08 -18.47 -15.81
C ALA A 32 -19.11 -17.91 -16.79
N HIS A 33 -19.31 -16.61 -16.90
CA HIS A 33 -20.26 -15.99 -17.86
C HIS A 33 -19.84 -14.61 -18.39
N ALA A 34 -18.54 -14.34 -18.58
CA ALA A 34 -18.08 -13.20 -19.37
C ALA A 34 -17.37 -13.75 -20.62
N GLN A 35 -17.91 -13.40 -21.78
CA GLN A 35 -17.49 -13.75 -23.11
C GLN A 35 -15.96 -13.82 -23.27
N SER A 36 -15.48 -14.89 -23.91
CA SER A 36 -14.11 -15.19 -24.27
C SER A 36 -13.49 -14.13 -25.19
N ALA A 37 -13.13 -12.97 -24.63
CA ALA A 37 -12.20 -12.09 -25.30
C ALA A 37 -10.81 -12.73 -25.18
N SER A 38 -10.17 -13.07 -26.28
CA SER A 38 -8.77 -13.49 -26.29
C SER A 38 -7.92 -12.46 -25.54
N PRO A 39 -6.97 -12.89 -24.68
CA PRO A 39 -6.11 -11.97 -23.94
C PRO A 39 -5.46 -10.99 -24.91
N LYS A 40 -5.44 -9.70 -24.57
CA LYS A 40 -4.74 -8.72 -25.40
C LYS A 40 -3.25 -9.11 -25.49
N ALA A 41 -2.61 -8.88 -26.63
CA ALA A 41 -1.19 -9.18 -26.82
C ALA A 41 -0.32 -8.56 -25.71
N SER A 42 -0.66 -7.35 -25.25
CA SER A 42 -0.01 -6.69 -24.11
C SER A 42 -0.11 -7.45 -22.78
N ASP A 43 -1.19 -8.20 -22.57
CA ASP A 43 -1.38 -8.96 -21.34
C ASP A 43 -0.54 -10.24 -21.36
N MET A 44 -0.42 -10.90 -22.51
CA MET A 44 0.46 -12.06 -22.70
C MET A 44 1.93 -11.67 -22.55
N GLU A 45 2.35 -10.55 -23.17
CA GLU A 45 3.72 -10.03 -23.02
C GLU A 45 4.02 -9.64 -21.57
N THR A 46 3.06 -9.04 -20.87
CA THR A 46 3.21 -8.72 -19.45
C THR A 46 3.40 -9.99 -18.61
N GLN A 47 2.66 -11.06 -18.89
CA GLN A 47 2.81 -12.36 -18.19
C GLN A 47 4.18 -12.98 -18.46
N THR A 48 4.66 -12.95 -19.72
CA THR A 48 6.00 -13.41 -20.07
C THR A 48 7.08 -12.64 -19.35
N ALA A 49 6.95 -11.30 -19.32
CA ALA A 49 7.88 -10.42 -18.61
C ALA A 49 7.92 -10.71 -17.10
N VAL A 50 6.76 -10.96 -16.47
CA VAL A 50 6.67 -11.36 -15.05
C VAL A 50 7.34 -12.71 -14.80
N ALA A 51 7.15 -13.68 -15.70
CA ALA A 51 7.80 -14.99 -15.60
C ALA A 51 9.33 -14.88 -15.70
N ASP A 52 9.84 -14.12 -16.67
CA ASP A 52 11.26 -13.85 -16.83
C ASP A 52 11.85 -13.12 -15.61
N TYR A 53 11.13 -12.13 -15.08
CA TYR A 53 11.56 -11.42 -13.87
C TYR A 53 11.70 -12.36 -12.67
N ASN A 54 10.70 -13.23 -12.46
CA ASN A 54 10.72 -14.21 -11.38
C ASN A 54 11.80 -15.30 -11.55
N ALA A 55 12.14 -15.61 -12.80
CA ALA A 55 13.24 -16.53 -13.13
C ALA A 55 14.64 -15.88 -12.99
N GLY A 56 14.71 -14.57 -12.76
CA GLY A 56 15.97 -13.82 -12.70
C GLY A 56 16.52 -13.39 -14.06
N ASN A 57 15.78 -13.61 -15.14
CA ASN A 57 16.12 -13.19 -16.50
C ASN A 57 15.86 -11.70 -16.70
N LEU A 58 16.49 -10.84 -15.89
CA LEU A 58 16.13 -9.43 -15.76
C LEU A 58 16.27 -8.64 -17.07
N THR A 59 17.25 -8.94 -17.89
CA THR A 59 17.42 -8.26 -19.21
C THR A 59 16.28 -8.60 -20.17
N SER A 60 15.84 -9.84 -20.21
CA SER A 60 14.67 -10.27 -20.99
C SER A 60 13.40 -9.62 -20.46
N ALA A 61 13.19 -9.68 -19.13
CA ALA A 61 12.04 -9.08 -18.46
C ALA A 61 11.91 -7.58 -18.78
N LEU A 62 13.02 -6.84 -18.70
CA LEU A 62 13.05 -5.40 -19.01
C LEU A 62 12.59 -5.13 -20.45
N ALA A 63 13.08 -5.93 -21.42
CA ALA A 63 12.72 -5.78 -22.83
C ALA A 63 11.24 -6.11 -23.08
N GLU A 64 10.71 -7.16 -22.47
CA GLU A 64 9.31 -7.56 -22.62
C GLU A 64 8.35 -6.58 -21.91
N PHE A 65 8.71 -6.10 -20.69
CA PHE A 65 7.93 -5.05 -20.02
C PHE A 65 7.89 -3.78 -20.85
N ARG A 66 9.01 -3.38 -21.49
CA ARG A 66 9.03 -2.24 -22.39
C ARG A 66 8.01 -2.40 -23.52
N LYS A 67 8.03 -3.52 -24.24
CA LYS A 67 7.10 -3.79 -25.36
C LYS A 67 5.64 -3.73 -24.90
N ALA A 68 5.31 -4.38 -23.79
CA ALA A 68 3.97 -4.39 -23.24
C ALA A 68 3.52 -3.00 -22.77
N ALA A 69 4.44 -2.20 -22.18
CA ALA A 69 4.20 -0.82 -21.77
C ALA A 69 3.93 0.11 -22.98
N GLU A 70 4.70 -0.05 -24.07
CA GLU A 70 4.48 0.67 -25.34
C GLU A 70 3.11 0.36 -25.95
N ARG A 71 2.56 -0.84 -25.68
CA ARG A 71 1.21 -1.28 -26.09
C ARG A 71 0.11 -0.94 -25.09
N GLY A 72 0.43 -0.20 -24.02
CA GLY A 72 -0.52 0.35 -23.05
C GLY A 72 -0.92 -0.60 -21.91
N SER A 73 -0.15 -1.64 -21.62
CA SER A 73 -0.33 -2.41 -20.38
C SER A 73 0.11 -1.58 -19.18
N ARG A 74 -0.83 -1.16 -18.34
CA ARG A 74 -0.54 -0.36 -17.13
C ARG A 74 0.38 -1.07 -16.16
N LEU A 75 0.21 -2.39 -16.02
CA LEU A 75 1.08 -3.21 -15.18
C LEU A 75 2.51 -3.24 -15.72
N ALA A 76 2.66 -3.33 -17.05
CA ALA A 76 3.97 -3.29 -17.68
C ALA A 76 4.60 -1.88 -17.61
N GLU A 77 3.82 -0.81 -17.75
CA GLU A 77 4.29 0.58 -17.56
C GLU A 77 4.89 0.76 -16.16
N PHE A 78 4.20 0.26 -15.13
CA PHE A 78 4.68 0.31 -13.75
C PHE A 78 5.94 -0.52 -13.55
N ASN A 79 5.95 -1.80 -13.96
CA ASN A 79 7.09 -2.69 -13.76
C ASN A 79 8.32 -2.21 -14.54
N TYR A 80 8.14 -1.76 -15.78
CA TYR A 80 9.22 -1.17 -16.59
C TYR A 80 9.82 0.06 -15.91
N ALA A 81 8.95 0.94 -15.38
CA ALA A 81 9.41 2.11 -14.62
C ALA A 81 10.26 1.70 -13.40
N MET A 82 9.78 0.73 -12.63
CA MET A 82 10.50 0.27 -11.43
C MET A 82 11.85 -0.36 -11.77
N MET A 83 11.92 -1.17 -12.83
CA MET A 83 13.19 -1.76 -13.29
C MET A 83 14.18 -0.69 -13.74
N LEU A 84 13.72 0.35 -14.44
CA LEU A 84 14.58 1.48 -14.85
C LEU A 84 15.11 2.28 -13.64
N LEU A 85 14.25 2.54 -12.64
CA LEU A 85 14.63 3.27 -11.44
C LEU A 85 15.63 2.49 -10.57
N ASN A 86 15.49 1.16 -10.54
CA ASN A 86 16.35 0.27 -9.75
C ASN A 86 17.62 -0.18 -10.49
N GLY A 87 17.70 0.00 -11.83
CA GLY A 87 18.77 -0.55 -12.65
C GLY A 87 18.69 -2.07 -12.78
N GLU A 88 17.49 -2.64 -12.80
CA GLU A 88 17.26 -4.07 -12.94
C GLU A 88 17.16 -4.45 -14.41
N GLY A 89 18.04 -5.36 -14.87
CA GLY A 89 18.11 -5.78 -16.27
C GLY A 89 18.82 -4.80 -17.21
N GLY A 90 19.23 -3.63 -16.71
CA GLY A 90 19.94 -2.59 -17.47
C GLY A 90 20.45 -1.47 -16.56
N PRO A 91 21.07 -0.42 -17.11
CA PRO A 91 21.52 0.72 -16.33
C PRO A 91 20.33 1.49 -15.73
N VAL A 92 20.56 2.15 -14.59
CA VAL A 92 19.57 3.05 -13.99
C VAL A 92 19.25 4.18 -14.97
N ASN A 93 17.95 4.40 -15.20
CA ASN A 93 17.45 5.50 -16.02
C ASN A 93 16.29 6.20 -15.30
N VAL A 94 16.65 7.18 -14.47
CA VAL A 94 15.71 7.89 -13.61
C VAL A 94 14.67 8.67 -14.41
N ASP A 95 15.06 9.34 -15.49
CA ASP A 95 14.14 10.21 -16.25
C ASP A 95 13.10 9.39 -17.00
N GLU A 96 13.50 8.30 -17.63
CA GLU A 96 12.57 7.41 -18.30
C GLU A 96 11.69 6.66 -17.29
N GLY A 97 12.28 6.18 -16.20
CA GLY A 97 11.55 5.52 -15.11
C GLY A 97 10.44 6.41 -14.52
N LYS A 98 10.77 7.68 -14.22
CA LYS A 98 9.76 8.66 -13.76
C LYS A 98 8.64 8.89 -14.79
N LYS A 99 8.99 8.98 -16.07
CA LYS A 99 8.02 9.18 -17.16
C LYS A 99 7.01 8.02 -17.22
N TRP A 100 7.50 6.79 -17.18
CA TRP A 100 6.63 5.61 -17.22
C TRP A 100 5.82 5.42 -15.96
N LEU A 101 6.42 5.66 -14.78
CA LEU A 101 5.71 5.62 -13.51
C LEU A 101 4.58 6.65 -13.46
N ARG A 102 4.86 7.89 -13.91
CA ARG A 102 3.86 8.95 -14.05
C ARG A 102 2.72 8.52 -14.96
N LYS A 103 3.03 7.92 -16.12
CA LYS A 103 2.04 7.44 -17.08
C LYS A 103 1.10 6.39 -16.45
N ALA A 104 1.65 5.41 -15.73
CA ALA A 104 0.87 4.41 -15.01
C ALA A 104 -0.01 5.03 -13.89
N ALA A 105 0.53 6.03 -13.16
CA ALA A 105 -0.21 6.74 -12.12
C ALA A 105 -1.37 7.58 -12.70
N ASP A 106 -1.13 8.29 -13.81
CA ASP A 106 -2.15 9.06 -14.54
C ASP A 106 -3.21 8.14 -15.16
N ALA A 107 -2.85 6.89 -15.52
CA ALA A 107 -3.78 5.85 -15.96
C ALA A 107 -4.56 5.19 -14.80
N ASN A 108 -4.57 5.83 -13.62
CA ASN A 108 -5.31 5.42 -12.43
C ASN A 108 -4.89 4.06 -11.83
N MET A 109 -3.61 3.72 -11.91
CA MET A 109 -3.07 2.55 -11.21
C MET A 109 -2.71 2.93 -9.76
N SER A 110 -3.44 2.42 -8.78
CA SER A 110 -3.29 2.82 -7.36
C SER A 110 -1.88 2.58 -6.81
N HIS A 111 -1.22 1.48 -7.18
CA HIS A 111 0.17 1.21 -6.81
C HIS A 111 1.13 2.25 -7.39
N ALA A 112 0.97 2.62 -8.67
CA ALA A 112 1.80 3.64 -9.30
C ALA A 112 1.58 5.02 -8.65
N GLN A 113 0.33 5.35 -8.31
CA GLN A 113 -0.01 6.58 -7.59
C GLN A 113 0.64 6.60 -6.19
N TYR A 114 0.59 5.49 -5.44
CA TYR A 114 1.25 5.39 -4.14
C TYR A 114 2.77 5.57 -4.26
N VAL A 115 3.42 4.85 -5.18
CA VAL A 115 4.87 4.95 -5.38
C VAL A 115 5.27 6.35 -5.81
N TYR A 116 4.51 6.97 -6.72
CA TYR A 116 4.78 8.33 -7.17
C TYR A 116 4.61 9.37 -6.05
N GLY A 117 3.58 9.19 -5.21
CA GLY A 117 3.42 9.98 -3.97
C GLY A 117 4.58 9.80 -3.00
N LYS A 118 5.04 8.56 -2.82
CA LYS A 118 6.18 8.23 -1.96
C LYS A 118 7.48 8.91 -2.42
N MET A 119 7.71 9.00 -3.74
CA MET A 119 8.86 9.72 -4.29
C MET A 119 8.86 11.19 -3.86
N TYR A 120 7.71 11.86 -3.87
CA TYR A 120 7.59 13.24 -3.40
C TYR A 120 7.68 13.37 -1.88
N ASP A 121 7.17 12.39 -1.13
CA ASP A 121 7.23 12.40 0.33
C ASP A 121 8.66 12.24 0.85
N ASP A 122 9.43 11.34 0.23
CA ASP A 122 10.82 11.06 0.59
C ASP A 122 11.82 12.04 -0.08
N GLY A 123 11.44 12.64 -1.20
CA GLY A 123 12.33 13.44 -2.04
C GLY A 123 13.30 12.57 -2.86
N GLU A 124 12.90 11.33 -3.17
CA GLU A 124 13.72 10.41 -3.96
C GLU A 124 13.41 10.57 -5.44
N PHE A 125 14.44 10.79 -6.26
CA PHE A 125 14.37 11.07 -7.71
C PHE A 125 13.64 12.37 -8.09
N VAL A 126 12.98 13.03 -7.17
CA VAL A 126 12.29 14.33 -7.32
C VAL A 126 12.58 15.20 -6.11
N GLY A 127 12.36 16.52 -6.22
CA GLY A 127 12.39 17.40 -5.05
C GLY A 127 11.28 17.00 -4.06
N ARG A 128 11.60 17.00 -2.78
CA ARG A 128 10.61 16.68 -1.73
C ARG A 128 9.47 17.68 -1.75
N ASP A 129 8.25 17.19 -1.91
CA ASP A 129 7.00 17.97 -1.89
C ASP A 129 5.90 17.16 -1.19
N PRO A 130 5.73 17.30 0.13
CA PRO A 130 4.71 16.57 0.87
C PRO A 130 3.28 16.91 0.44
N ALA A 131 3.03 18.11 -0.13
CA ALA A 131 1.70 18.47 -0.61
C ALA A 131 1.38 17.75 -1.93
N GLU A 132 2.36 17.60 -2.83
CA GLU A 132 2.20 16.77 -4.02
C GLU A 132 2.03 15.28 -3.63
N ALA A 133 2.82 14.80 -2.66
CA ALA A 133 2.68 13.46 -2.11
C ALA A 133 1.25 13.21 -1.59
N HIS A 134 0.69 14.17 -0.84
CA HIS A 134 -0.67 14.10 -0.33
C HIS A 134 -1.70 13.89 -1.46
N ARG A 135 -1.58 14.64 -2.55
CA ARG A 135 -2.48 14.51 -3.70
C ARG A 135 -2.44 13.12 -4.32
N TRP A 136 -1.25 12.53 -4.44
CA TRP A 136 -1.09 11.20 -5.02
C TRP A 136 -1.53 10.09 -4.06
N PHE A 137 -1.21 10.20 -2.77
CA PHE A 137 -1.70 9.26 -1.76
C PHE A 137 -3.23 9.28 -1.68
N LEU A 138 -3.86 10.46 -1.77
CA LEU A 138 -5.32 10.56 -1.77
C LEU A 138 -5.96 9.80 -2.93
N LYS A 139 -5.41 9.93 -4.15
CA LYS A 139 -5.88 9.18 -5.31
C LYS A 139 -5.76 7.67 -5.11
N ALA A 140 -4.64 7.19 -4.58
CA ALA A 140 -4.43 5.77 -4.32
C ALA A 140 -5.33 5.25 -3.19
N ALA A 141 -5.46 6.01 -2.09
CA ALA A 141 -6.27 5.65 -0.94
C ALA A 141 -7.78 5.61 -1.25
N GLN A 142 -8.25 6.49 -2.14
CA GLN A 142 -9.64 6.45 -2.63
C GLN A 142 -9.96 5.16 -3.41
N GLN A 143 -8.95 4.45 -3.88
CA GLN A 143 -9.07 3.13 -4.51
C GLN A 143 -8.85 1.97 -3.52
N GLY A 144 -8.73 2.24 -2.22
CA GLY A 144 -8.51 1.21 -1.19
C GLY A 144 -7.05 0.72 -1.10
N HIS A 145 -6.08 1.53 -1.54
CA HIS A 145 -4.68 1.17 -1.39
C HIS A 145 -4.23 1.37 0.06
N THR A 146 -4.16 0.31 0.84
CA THR A 146 -3.92 0.32 2.30
C THR A 146 -2.69 1.13 2.72
N GLN A 147 -1.57 1.00 1.99
CA GLN A 147 -0.35 1.75 2.30
C GLN A 147 -0.51 3.27 2.05
N ALA A 148 -1.34 3.65 1.08
CA ALA A 148 -1.65 5.06 0.83
C ALA A 148 -2.63 5.60 1.89
N GLU A 149 -3.57 4.80 2.37
CA GLU A 149 -4.45 5.15 3.50
C GLU A 149 -3.63 5.39 4.76
N LEU A 150 -2.66 4.52 5.06
CA LEU A 150 -1.74 4.69 6.18
C LEU A 150 -0.88 5.96 6.02
N ALA A 151 -0.35 6.21 4.82
CA ALA A 151 0.44 7.41 4.54
C ALA A 151 -0.37 8.70 4.76
N LEU A 152 -1.62 8.74 4.29
CA LEU A 152 -2.53 9.87 4.55
C LEU A 152 -2.82 10.06 6.03
N ALA A 153 -3.09 8.97 6.75
CA ALA A 153 -3.34 9.03 8.18
C ALA A 153 -2.16 9.68 8.92
N ASN A 154 -0.93 9.28 8.59
CA ASN A 154 0.27 9.89 9.13
C ASN A 154 0.41 11.38 8.74
N GLN A 155 0.12 11.72 7.48
CA GLN A 155 0.18 13.11 7.03
C GLN A 155 -0.80 14.02 7.77
N PHE A 156 -2.04 13.58 7.99
CA PHE A 156 -3.03 14.32 8.78
C PHE A 156 -2.64 14.40 10.26
N LEU A 157 -2.05 13.36 10.84
CA LEU A 157 -1.60 13.35 12.22
C LEU A 157 -0.45 14.34 12.46
N ASP A 158 0.51 14.39 11.53
CA ASP A 158 1.71 15.22 11.63
C ASP A 158 1.51 16.64 11.07
N GLY A 159 0.46 16.88 10.27
CA GLY A 159 0.30 18.13 9.53
C GLY A 159 1.31 18.28 8.40
N ARG A 160 1.72 17.16 7.78
CA ARG A 160 2.74 17.12 6.74
C ARG A 160 2.11 17.07 5.35
N GLY A 161 2.31 18.13 4.56
CA GLY A 161 1.68 18.27 3.22
C GLY A 161 0.21 18.64 3.24
N THR A 162 -0.41 18.68 4.42
CA THR A 162 -1.78 19.12 4.68
C THR A 162 -1.85 19.72 6.08
N ALA A 163 -2.95 20.39 6.43
CA ALA A 163 -3.19 20.82 7.81
C ALA A 163 -3.36 19.59 8.72
N ARG A 164 -2.86 19.71 9.97
CA ARG A 164 -3.08 18.67 10.97
C ARG A 164 -4.58 18.52 11.27
N ASP A 165 -5.04 17.27 11.22
CA ASP A 165 -6.43 16.92 11.50
C ASP A 165 -6.51 15.50 12.09
N ASN A 166 -6.68 15.41 13.41
CA ASN A 166 -6.72 14.13 14.11
C ASN A 166 -7.98 13.31 13.73
N GLN A 167 -9.09 13.96 13.37
CA GLN A 167 -10.31 13.28 12.94
C GLN A 167 -10.09 12.61 11.56
N GLN A 168 -9.50 13.32 10.61
CA GLN A 168 -9.13 12.76 9.32
C GLN A 168 -8.07 11.65 9.50
N ALA A 169 -7.08 11.85 10.35
CA ALA A 169 -6.09 10.83 10.67
C ALA A 169 -6.77 9.54 11.16
N PHE A 170 -7.69 9.64 12.12
CA PHE A 170 -8.45 8.50 12.61
C PHE A 170 -9.23 7.78 11.49
N LEU A 171 -9.92 8.52 10.63
CA LEU A 171 -10.72 7.94 9.55
C LEU A 171 -9.85 7.13 8.58
N TRP A 172 -8.67 7.64 8.23
CA TRP A 172 -7.77 6.95 7.32
C TRP A 172 -7.03 5.78 8.02
N TYR A 173 -6.63 5.92 9.31
CA TYR A 173 -6.12 4.78 10.08
C TYR A 173 -7.14 3.65 10.16
N LYS A 174 -8.41 3.98 10.41
CA LYS A 174 -9.48 2.99 10.47
C LYS A 174 -9.62 2.23 9.15
N LYS A 175 -9.59 2.91 8.02
CA LYS A 175 -9.62 2.27 6.69
C LYS A 175 -8.42 1.34 6.48
N ALA A 176 -7.21 1.81 6.76
CA ALA A 176 -6.01 0.99 6.65
C ALA A 176 -6.05 -0.23 7.59
N ALA A 177 -6.61 -0.06 8.79
CA ALA A 177 -6.82 -1.15 9.75
C ALA A 177 -7.82 -2.19 9.24
N GLU A 178 -8.90 -1.76 8.61
CA GLU A 178 -9.89 -2.61 7.93
C GLU A 178 -9.25 -3.33 6.72
N GLY A 179 -8.28 -2.70 6.05
CA GLY A 179 -7.41 -3.29 5.04
C GLY A 179 -6.34 -4.25 5.57
N GLY A 180 -6.30 -4.45 6.90
CA GLY A 180 -5.42 -5.42 7.56
C GLY A 180 -4.06 -4.88 7.98
N ASP A 181 -3.77 -3.58 7.84
CA ASP A 181 -2.48 -3.02 8.28
C ASP A 181 -2.33 -3.09 9.80
N MET A 182 -1.26 -3.76 10.25
CA MET A 182 -0.99 -4.01 11.67
C MET A 182 -0.77 -2.71 12.46
N THR A 183 -0.04 -1.77 11.91
CA THR A 183 0.22 -0.46 12.56
C THR A 183 -1.06 0.34 12.68
N ALA A 184 -1.87 0.37 11.61
CA ALA A 184 -3.15 1.04 11.60
C ALA A 184 -4.13 0.42 12.59
N GLN A 185 -4.14 -0.90 12.75
CA GLN A 185 -4.94 -1.59 13.77
C GLN A 185 -4.56 -1.14 15.18
N TYR A 186 -3.26 -1.11 15.51
CA TYR A 186 -2.80 -0.63 16.80
C TYR A 186 -3.23 0.82 17.06
N VAL A 187 -2.98 1.71 16.10
CA VAL A 187 -3.30 3.15 16.23
C VAL A 187 -4.81 3.37 16.34
N THR A 188 -5.61 2.68 15.55
CA THR A 188 -7.08 2.74 15.62
C THR A 188 -7.59 2.27 16.99
N GLY A 189 -7.01 1.20 17.53
CA GLY A 189 -7.26 0.76 18.91
C GLY A 189 -6.96 1.86 19.94
N SER A 190 -5.85 2.58 19.78
CA SER A 190 -5.46 3.69 20.66
C SER A 190 -6.44 4.88 20.60
N PHE A 191 -6.98 5.21 19.42
CA PHE A 191 -8.03 6.23 19.29
C PHE A 191 -9.30 5.82 20.05
N TYR A 192 -9.77 4.59 19.92
CA TYR A 192 -10.93 4.09 20.66
C TYR A 192 -10.68 3.94 22.16
N GLU A 193 -9.44 3.60 22.60
CA GLU A 193 -9.06 3.53 24.01
C GLU A 193 -9.10 4.91 24.66
N ARG A 194 -8.57 5.93 23.98
CA ARG A 194 -8.47 7.30 24.51
C ARG A 194 -9.79 8.04 24.40
N GLY A 195 -10.47 7.91 23.25
CA GLY A 195 -11.55 8.82 22.85
C GLY A 195 -11.03 10.21 22.46
N GLY A 196 -11.95 11.15 22.22
CA GLY A 196 -11.63 12.50 21.76
C GLY A 196 -11.43 12.60 20.24
N ASP A 197 -11.18 13.80 19.72
CA ASP A 197 -11.00 14.06 18.28
C ASP A 197 -12.18 13.53 17.40
N GLY A 198 -13.41 13.61 17.90
CA GLY A 198 -14.61 13.08 17.23
C GLY A 198 -14.79 11.56 17.38
N VAL A 199 -13.94 10.88 18.14
CA VAL A 199 -14.03 9.44 18.42
C VAL A 199 -14.62 9.20 19.79
N THR A 200 -15.74 8.48 19.86
CA THR A 200 -16.30 8.04 21.14
C THR A 200 -15.44 6.92 21.72
N GLN A 201 -15.02 7.06 22.98
CA GLN A 201 -14.27 6.02 23.70
C GLN A 201 -15.06 4.71 23.70
N ASN A 202 -14.38 3.63 23.34
CA ASN A 202 -14.96 2.29 23.37
C ASN A 202 -13.87 1.23 23.61
N LEU A 203 -13.73 0.79 24.87
CA LEU A 203 -12.69 -0.16 25.26
C LEU A 203 -12.87 -1.55 24.63
N ASN A 204 -14.10 -1.96 24.33
CA ASN A 204 -14.32 -3.24 23.64
C ASN A 204 -13.85 -3.20 22.20
N VAL A 205 -14.12 -2.09 21.47
CA VAL A 205 -13.62 -1.87 20.11
C VAL A 205 -12.09 -1.74 20.11
N ALA A 206 -11.53 -0.96 21.06
CA ALA A 206 -10.08 -0.84 21.23
C ALA A 206 -9.42 -2.21 21.41
N ARG A 207 -9.96 -3.04 22.32
CA ARG A 207 -9.47 -4.39 22.57
C ARG A 207 -9.51 -5.26 21.31
N ALA A 208 -10.57 -5.17 20.49
CA ALA A 208 -10.68 -5.93 19.26
C ALA A 208 -9.59 -5.55 18.24
N TYR A 209 -9.32 -4.25 18.06
CA TYR A 209 -8.24 -3.79 17.19
C TYR A 209 -6.85 -4.19 17.70
N TYR A 210 -6.60 -4.09 19.01
CA TYR A 210 -5.35 -4.59 19.60
C TYR A 210 -5.21 -6.10 19.45
N ALA A 211 -6.30 -6.87 19.56
CA ALA A 211 -6.27 -8.31 19.30
C ALA A 211 -5.86 -8.63 17.86
N ALA A 212 -6.39 -7.87 16.88
CA ALA A 212 -6.05 -8.04 15.46
C ALA A 212 -4.55 -7.74 15.18
N ALA A 213 -4.02 -6.64 15.71
CA ALA A 213 -2.60 -6.31 15.58
C ALA A 213 -1.70 -7.34 16.32
N ALA A 214 -2.11 -7.78 17.52
CA ALA A 214 -1.37 -8.80 18.29
C ALA A 214 -1.32 -10.16 17.58
N ALA A 215 -2.38 -10.53 16.85
CA ALA A 215 -2.43 -11.75 16.05
C ALA A 215 -1.43 -11.72 14.89
N GLN A 216 -1.10 -10.53 14.39
CA GLN A 216 -0.05 -10.31 13.39
C GLN A 216 1.37 -10.21 14.00
N GLY A 217 1.50 -10.30 15.32
CA GLY A 217 2.79 -10.34 16.01
C GLY A 217 3.20 -9.03 16.68
N ASP A 218 2.36 -8.00 16.74
CA ASP A 218 2.68 -6.75 17.45
C ASP A 218 2.74 -6.97 18.97
N PRO A 219 3.91 -6.81 19.63
CA PRO A 219 4.04 -7.05 21.06
C PRO A 219 3.36 -5.97 21.92
N ALA A 220 3.32 -4.72 21.44
CA ALA A 220 2.67 -3.62 22.14
C ALA A 220 1.15 -3.80 22.13
N ALA A 221 0.59 -4.21 20.99
CA ALA A 221 -0.82 -4.55 20.87
C ALA A 221 -1.21 -5.73 21.77
N ARG A 222 -0.35 -6.75 21.88
CA ARG A 222 -0.58 -7.88 22.79
C ARG A 222 -0.69 -7.43 24.26
N LEU A 223 0.22 -6.55 24.70
CA LEU A 223 0.17 -6.00 26.05
C LEU A 223 -1.11 -5.19 26.27
N LYS A 224 -1.46 -4.32 25.34
CA LYS A 224 -2.70 -3.51 25.39
C LYS A 224 -3.95 -4.37 25.44
N TYR A 225 -4.01 -5.42 24.63
CA TYR A 225 -5.10 -6.39 24.62
C TYR A 225 -5.27 -7.07 25.99
N GLN A 226 -4.16 -7.49 26.62
CA GLN A 226 -4.18 -8.11 27.95
C GLN A 226 -4.67 -7.14 29.02
N GLN A 227 -4.14 -5.90 29.04
CA GLN A 227 -4.53 -4.86 29.98
C GLN A 227 -6.03 -4.55 29.90
N LEU A 228 -6.56 -4.29 28.68
CA LEU A 228 -7.98 -4.00 28.49
C LEU A 228 -8.87 -5.21 28.81
N SER A 229 -8.41 -6.42 28.54
CA SER A 229 -9.17 -7.65 28.88
C SER A 229 -9.33 -7.81 30.37
N THR A 230 -8.30 -7.51 31.17
CA THR A 230 -8.35 -7.52 32.63
C THR A 230 -9.27 -6.41 33.15
N GLN A 231 -9.06 -5.16 32.70
CA GLN A 231 -9.87 -4.01 33.11
C GLN A 231 -11.37 -4.21 32.84
N LEU A 232 -11.73 -4.74 31.68
CA LEU A 232 -13.13 -4.98 31.32
C LEU A 232 -13.76 -6.10 32.17
N ARG A 233 -13.01 -7.15 32.51
CA ARG A 233 -13.48 -8.22 33.39
C ARG A 233 -13.76 -7.67 34.78
N GLU A 234 -12.82 -6.94 35.40
CA GLU A 234 -12.97 -6.35 36.74
C GLU A 234 -14.14 -5.36 36.78
N SER A 235 -14.36 -4.58 35.70
CA SER A 235 -15.49 -3.66 35.63
C SER A 235 -16.86 -4.36 35.55
N HIS A 236 -16.91 -5.58 35.01
CA HIS A 236 -18.13 -6.41 35.00
C HIS A 236 -18.40 -7.07 36.37
N GLU A 237 -17.36 -7.53 37.05
CA GLU A 237 -17.45 -8.15 38.37
C GLU A 237 -17.82 -7.14 39.48
N ALA A 238 -17.42 -5.87 39.32
CA ALA A 238 -17.69 -4.79 40.27
C ALA A 238 -19.11 -4.18 40.17
N LYS A 239 -19.93 -4.54 39.20
CA LYS A 239 -21.33 -4.08 39.10
C LYS A 239 -22.20 -4.93 40.04
N PRO A 240 -22.78 -4.34 41.10
CA PRO A 240 -23.75 -5.06 41.95
C PRO A 240 -24.98 -5.43 41.10
N GLN A 241 -25.49 -6.66 41.28
CA GLN A 241 -26.75 -7.13 40.72
C GLN A 241 -27.93 -6.31 41.23
#